data_c3a3bb4488ef000826ecc69569f33c96
#
_entry.id   c3a3bb4488ef000826ecc69569f33c96
#
_cell.length_a   1.000
_cell.length_b   1.000
_cell.length_c   1.000
_cell.angle_alpha   90.00
_cell.angle_beta   90.00
_cell.angle_gamma   90.00
#
_symmetry.space_group_name_H-M   'P 1'
#
loop_
_entity.id
_entity.type
_entity.pdbx_description
1 polymer ?
#
loop_
_entity_poly.entity_id
_entity_poly.type
_entity_poly.pdbx_seq_one_letter_code
_entity_poly.pdbx_strand_id
1 'polypeptide(L)'
;MNIRTTLYIMTALLAVSCGRKTGDGPTVSRFDGFTQGTTYHILVKSDGPLHMENEIDSLLTEVDNSMSLYNPQSLLSRLNRNETDSVDGFIAECIRTARRISEQSDGAYDITVKPLTAAYGFTGDVPVQNPDVDSLLKLVGYDKIAVENGRLRKADPRMQIDLNSIAQGATSDYIAAYFEKLGIEEYMIEVGGEIFCRGLNAKGKPWVVGIDRPKEGNFTPGADLQV
;
A
#
# COMPACT_ATOMS: atom_id res chain seq x y z
N MET A 1 41.60 69.61 45.17
CA MET A 1 42.11 69.05 43.89
C MET A 1 41.22 67.89 43.56
N ASN A 2 40.23 68.14 42.68
CA ASN A 2 39.13 67.25 42.42
C ASN A 2 39.45 66.34 41.23
N ILE A 3 39.40 65.08 41.46
CA ILE A 3 39.48 64.09 40.39
C ILE A 3 38.07 63.50 40.19
N ARG A 4 37.42 63.92 39.12
CA ARG A 4 36.14 63.35 38.66
C ARG A 4 36.43 62.05 37.93
N THR A 5 36.04 60.96 38.53
CA THR A 5 36.07 59.65 37.89
C THR A 5 34.80 59.51 37.06
N THR A 6 34.91 59.51 35.73
CA THR A 6 33.81 59.26 34.79
C THR A 6 33.66 57.77 34.61
N LEU A 7 32.57 57.25 35.13
CA LEU A 7 32.17 55.80 34.96
C LEU A 7 31.50 55.66 33.62
N TYR A 8 32.17 54.99 32.66
CA TYR A 8 31.56 54.53 31.40
C TYR A 8 30.78 53.25 31.65
N ILE A 9 29.46 53.34 31.66
CA ILE A 9 28.58 52.16 31.60
C ILE A 9 28.56 51.72 30.16
N MET A 10 29.25 50.63 29.90
CA MET A 10 29.25 49.94 28.60
C MET A 10 28.05 49.00 28.59
N THR A 11 26.94 49.45 28.01
CA THR A 11 25.76 48.67 27.78
C THR A 11 26.06 47.68 26.63
N ALA A 12 26.38 46.45 26.97
CA ALA A 12 26.45 45.38 26.01
C ALA A 12 25.03 45.00 25.56
N LEU A 13 24.62 45.47 24.38
CA LEU A 13 23.46 44.94 23.69
C LEU A 13 23.80 43.51 23.22
N LEU A 14 23.35 42.54 23.97
CA LEU A 14 23.22 41.16 23.47
C LEU A 14 22.15 41.17 22.37
N ALA A 15 22.57 41.33 21.13
CA ALA A 15 21.77 40.99 19.99
C ALA A 15 21.57 39.46 20.01
N VAL A 16 20.46 39.00 20.60
CA VAL A 16 19.95 37.66 20.38
C VAL A 16 19.54 37.64 18.92
N SER A 17 20.49 37.27 18.08
CA SER A 17 20.20 36.86 16.71
C SER A 17 19.38 35.57 16.81
N CYS A 18 18.05 35.72 16.86
CA CYS A 18 17.17 34.67 16.44
C CYS A 18 17.55 34.37 14.99
N GLY A 19 18.44 33.41 14.81
CA GLY A 19 18.68 32.79 13.53
C GLY A 19 17.34 32.25 13.05
N ARG A 20 16.61 33.09 12.30
CA ARG A 20 15.54 32.59 11.43
C ARG A 20 16.24 31.61 10.53
N LYS A 21 16.08 30.32 10.80
CA LYS A 21 16.26 29.31 9.76
C LYS A 21 15.36 29.79 8.63
N THR A 22 15.96 30.33 7.58
CA THR A 22 15.32 30.44 6.28
C THR A 22 15.18 28.99 5.83
N GLY A 23 14.20 28.31 6.41
CA GLY A 23 13.78 27.00 5.93
C GLY A 23 13.22 27.25 4.54
N ASP A 24 13.85 26.66 3.56
CA ASP A 24 13.19 26.38 2.30
C ASP A 24 11.81 25.82 2.68
N GLY A 25 10.77 26.20 1.88
CA GLY A 25 9.40 25.75 2.13
C GLY A 25 9.33 24.22 2.25
N PRO A 26 8.16 23.64 2.53
CA PRO A 26 8.05 22.21 2.78
C PRO A 26 8.71 21.40 1.66
N THR A 27 9.57 20.47 2.03
CA THR A 27 10.26 19.58 1.13
C THR A 27 9.31 18.43 0.75
N VAL A 28 9.37 17.98 -0.50
CA VAL A 28 8.69 16.75 -0.93
C VAL A 28 9.76 15.71 -1.19
N SER A 29 9.78 14.67 -0.38
CA SER A 29 10.57 13.46 -0.63
C SER A 29 9.77 12.53 -1.54
N ARG A 30 10.43 11.92 -2.51
CA ARG A 30 9.84 11.03 -3.49
C ARG A 30 10.54 9.68 -3.46
N PHE A 31 9.75 8.62 -3.42
CA PHE A 31 10.21 7.23 -3.46
C PHE A 31 9.48 6.52 -4.58
N ASP A 32 10.23 5.97 -5.52
CA ASP A 32 9.71 5.27 -6.69
C ASP A 32 10.39 3.91 -6.80
N GLY A 33 9.65 2.90 -7.25
CA GLY A 33 10.20 1.58 -7.48
C GLY A 33 9.22 0.63 -8.12
N PHE A 34 9.50 -0.68 -7.95
CA PHE A 34 8.72 -1.75 -8.53
C PHE A 34 8.35 -2.77 -7.45
N THR A 35 7.09 -3.15 -7.38
CA THR A 35 6.56 -4.14 -6.44
C THR A 35 5.32 -4.81 -7.02
N GLN A 36 5.01 -6.03 -6.63
CA GLN A 36 3.78 -6.75 -7.01
C GLN A 36 3.49 -6.76 -8.52
N GLY A 37 4.55 -6.81 -9.34
CA GLY A 37 4.43 -6.79 -10.81
C GLY A 37 4.10 -5.44 -11.43
N THR A 38 4.13 -4.35 -10.66
CA THR A 38 3.84 -2.98 -11.10
C THR A 38 4.79 -1.96 -10.46
N THR A 39 4.62 -0.67 -10.77
CA THR A 39 5.36 0.42 -10.13
C THR A 39 4.66 0.91 -8.87
N TYR A 40 5.43 1.57 -8.00
CA TYR A 40 4.90 2.40 -6.93
C TYR A 40 5.49 3.80 -6.98
N HIS A 41 4.72 4.79 -6.51
CA HIS A 41 5.11 6.19 -6.38
C HIS A 41 4.62 6.75 -5.05
N ILE A 42 5.57 7.19 -4.22
CA ILE A 42 5.26 7.73 -2.89
C ILE A 42 5.81 9.14 -2.80
N LEU A 43 4.96 10.08 -2.41
CA LEU A 43 5.31 11.47 -2.14
C LEU A 43 5.04 11.78 -0.68
N VAL A 44 6.03 12.29 0.04
CA VAL A 44 5.90 12.69 1.45
C VAL A 44 6.31 14.14 1.60
N LYS A 45 5.42 14.97 2.11
CA LYS A 45 5.72 16.36 2.47
C LYS A 45 6.18 16.44 3.91
N SER A 46 7.31 17.13 4.15
CA SER A 46 7.97 17.23 5.47
C SER A 46 8.80 18.50 5.56
N ASP A 47 9.27 18.84 6.77
CA ASP A 47 10.11 20.01 7.02
C ASP A 47 11.57 19.87 6.50
N GLY A 48 11.94 18.70 6.01
CA GLY A 48 13.26 18.41 5.43
C GLY A 48 13.23 17.10 4.65
N PRO A 49 14.30 16.77 3.90
CA PRO A 49 14.35 15.54 3.12
C PRO A 49 14.27 14.31 4.02
N LEU A 50 13.50 13.32 3.59
CA LEU A 50 13.39 12.01 4.23
C LEU A 50 14.19 10.98 3.44
N HIS A 51 14.75 10.01 4.14
CA HIS A 51 15.48 8.86 3.60
C HIS A 51 14.82 7.61 4.19
N MET A 52 13.88 7.03 3.47
CA MET A 52 13.04 5.92 3.93
C MET A 52 12.99 4.78 2.89
N GLU A 53 13.91 4.77 1.97
CA GLU A 53 13.98 3.78 0.88
C GLU A 53 14.05 2.36 1.46
N ASN A 54 14.92 2.14 2.44
CA ASN A 54 15.12 0.82 3.04
C ASN A 54 13.88 0.35 3.83
N GLU A 55 13.22 1.26 4.54
CA GLU A 55 12.02 0.97 5.32
C GLU A 55 10.85 0.62 4.41
N ILE A 56 10.68 1.37 3.32
CA ILE A 56 9.65 1.11 2.31
C ILE A 56 9.93 -0.24 1.63
N ASP A 57 11.16 -0.49 1.18
CA ASP A 57 11.55 -1.75 0.55
C ASP A 57 11.35 -2.96 1.48
N SER A 58 11.67 -2.79 2.78
CA SER A 58 11.43 -3.83 3.78
C SER A 58 9.95 -4.15 3.92
N LEU A 59 9.10 -3.12 4.03
CA LEU A 59 7.65 -3.28 4.15
C LEU A 59 7.05 -3.94 2.89
N LEU A 60 7.47 -3.51 1.70
CA LEU A 60 7.03 -4.11 0.44
C LEU A 60 7.46 -5.58 0.33
N THR A 61 8.66 -5.91 0.81
CA THR A 61 9.16 -7.29 0.88
C THR A 61 8.34 -8.15 1.84
N GLU A 62 7.94 -7.61 3.00
CA GLU A 62 7.07 -8.32 3.95
C GLU A 62 5.71 -8.62 3.32
N VAL A 63 5.11 -7.64 2.62
CA VAL A 63 3.85 -7.82 1.89
C VAL A 63 3.96 -8.89 0.81
N ASP A 64 5.04 -8.87 0.00
CA ASP A 64 5.26 -9.89 -1.04
C ASP A 64 5.42 -11.30 -0.45
N ASN A 65 6.19 -11.43 0.62
CA ASN A 65 6.37 -12.71 1.32
C ASN A 65 5.06 -13.24 1.95
N SER A 66 4.13 -12.35 2.25
CA SER A 66 2.81 -12.72 2.74
C SER A 66 1.84 -13.06 1.60
N MET A 67 1.59 -12.12 0.68
CA MET A 67 0.40 -12.13 -0.17
C MET A 67 0.64 -12.49 -1.64
N SER A 68 1.88 -12.66 -2.09
CA SER A 68 2.18 -12.94 -3.50
C SER A 68 1.69 -14.33 -3.94
N LEU A 69 0.97 -14.39 -5.06
CA LEU A 69 0.65 -15.65 -5.75
C LEU A 69 1.80 -16.12 -6.66
N TYR A 70 2.74 -15.25 -6.97
CA TYR A 70 3.88 -15.50 -7.87
C TYR A 70 5.13 -15.94 -7.12
N ASN A 71 5.22 -15.66 -5.83
CA ASN A 71 6.26 -16.16 -4.95
C ASN A 71 5.81 -17.51 -4.36
N PRO A 72 6.40 -18.65 -4.75
CA PRO A 72 5.99 -19.96 -4.25
C PRO A 72 6.26 -20.15 -2.75
N GLN A 73 7.12 -19.33 -2.15
CA GLN A 73 7.44 -19.37 -0.72
C GLN A 73 6.56 -18.41 0.11
N SER A 74 5.73 -17.60 -0.54
CA SER A 74 4.81 -16.70 0.18
C SER A 74 3.84 -17.48 1.06
N LEU A 75 3.35 -16.81 2.10
CA LEU A 75 2.37 -17.42 3.00
C LEU A 75 1.08 -17.78 2.25
N LEU A 76 0.58 -16.91 1.38
CA LEU A 76 -0.63 -17.16 0.57
C LEU A 76 -0.46 -18.38 -0.35
N SER A 77 0.69 -18.50 -1.03
CA SER A 77 0.98 -19.65 -1.90
C SER A 77 1.01 -20.97 -1.09
N ARG A 78 1.60 -20.94 0.10
CA ARG A 78 1.63 -22.10 1.02
C ARG A 78 0.24 -22.45 1.58
N LEU A 79 -0.59 -21.45 1.91
CA LEU A 79 -1.99 -21.64 2.29
C LEU A 79 -2.81 -22.29 1.17
N ASN A 80 -2.59 -21.86 -0.07
CA ASN A 80 -3.28 -22.40 -1.24
C ASN A 80 -2.88 -23.86 -1.50
N ARG A 81 -1.65 -24.25 -1.19
CA ARG A 81 -1.17 -25.65 -1.28
C ARG A 81 -1.44 -26.49 -0.01
N ASN A 82 -2.10 -25.91 1.01
CA ASN A 82 -2.36 -26.54 2.30
C ASN A 82 -1.08 -26.99 3.05
N GLU A 83 0.05 -26.32 2.84
CA GLU A 83 1.30 -26.53 3.59
C GLU A 83 1.25 -25.88 4.98
N THR A 84 0.34 -24.95 5.17
CA THR A 84 0.02 -24.31 6.44
C THR A 84 -1.44 -23.86 6.45
N ASP A 85 -2.01 -23.65 7.62
CA ASP A 85 -3.29 -22.99 7.83
C ASP A 85 -3.16 -21.68 8.64
N SER A 86 -1.94 -21.37 9.11
CA SER A 86 -1.66 -20.15 9.88
C SER A 86 -1.67 -18.93 8.96
N VAL A 87 -2.37 -17.88 9.35
CA VAL A 87 -2.40 -16.59 8.64
C VAL A 87 -1.73 -15.50 9.45
N ASP A 88 -1.09 -14.56 8.78
CA ASP A 88 -0.57 -13.34 9.37
C ASP A 88 -1.59 -12.20 9.36
N GLY A 89 -1.18 -11.02 9.84
CA GLY A 89 -2.04 -9.84 9.88
C GLY A 89 -2.45 -9.34 8.51
N PHE A 90 -1.56 -9.44 7.50
CA PHE A 90 -1.82 -8.99 6.14
C PHE A 90 -2.94 -9.80 5.48
N ILE A 91 -2.81 -11.12 5.47
CA ILE A 91 -3.81 -12.02 4.87
C ILE A 91 -5.13 -11.96 5.66
N ALA A 92 -5.07 -11.92 6.99
CA ALA A 92 -6.28 -11.85 7.82
C ALA A 92 -7.09 -10.59 7.56
N GLU A 93 -6.43 -9.43 7.39
CA GLU A 93 -7.09 -8.16 7.06
C GLU A 93 -7.70 -8.19 5.66
N CYS A 94 -6.95 -8.67 4.67
CA CYS A 94 -7.46 -8.83 3.30
C CYS A 94 -8.68 -9.74 3.24
N ILE A 95 -8.67 -10.90 3.91
CA ILE A 95 -9.83 -11.81 3.96
C ILE A 95 -11.03 -11.14 4.62
N ARG A 96 -10.83 -10.39 5.72
CA ARG A 96 -11.90 -9.67 6.41
C ARG A 96 -12.53 -8.59 5.52
N THR A 97 -11.69 -7.79 4.85
CA THR A 97 -12.14 -6.74 3.93
C THR A 97 -12.85 -7.35 2.73
N ALA A 98 -12.28 -8.39 2.13
CA ALA A 98 -12.87 -9.11 1.02
C ALA A 98 -14.25 -9.66 1.36
N ARG A 99 -14.39 -10.30 2.53
CA ARG A 99 -15.67 -10.82 3.00
C ARG A 99 -16.74 -9.73 3.10
N ARG A 100 -16.40 -8.59 3.70
CA ARG A 100 -17.32 -7.44 3.80
C ARG A 100 -17.80 -6.97 2.42
N ILE A 101 -16.89 -6.90 1.44
CA ILE A 101 -17.23 -6.51 0.07
C ILE A 101 -18.06 -7.59 -0.63
N SER A 102 -17.75 -8.86 -0.42
CA SER A 102 -18.54 -9.98 -0.93
C SER A 102 -19.98 -9.93 -0.43
N GLU A 103 -20.16 -9.70 0.89
CA GLU A 103 -21.48 -9.54 1.50
C GLU A 103 -22.25 -8.32 0.94
N GLN A 104 -21.58 -7.18 0.74
CA GLN A 104 -22.20 -5.96 0.18
C GLN A 104 -22.54 -6.06 -1.31
N SER A 105 -21.86 -6.94 -2.04
CA SER A 105 -22.07 -7.15 -3.48
C SER A 105 -22.90 -8.39 -3.81
N ASP A 106 -23.54 -9.01 -2.81
CA ASP A 106 -24.28 -10.26 -2.96
C ASP A 106 -23.46 -11.37 -3.65
N GLY A 107 -22.13 -11.43 -3.31
CA GLY A 107 -21.21 -12.43 -3.84
C GLY A 107 -20.66 -12.12 -5.24
N ALA A 108 -20.90 -10.93 -5.80
CA ALA A 108 -20.32 -10.53 -7.07
C ALA A 108 -18.79 -10.33 -6.98
N TYR A 109 -18.27 -10.05 -5.81
CA TYR A 109 -16.85 -10.06 -5.49
C TYR A 109 -16.52 -11.29 -4.64
N ASP A 110 -15.55 -12.09 -5.04
CA ASP A 110 -15.16 -13.29 -4.30
C ASP A 110 -13.68 -13.63 -4.52
N ILE A 111 -12.89 -13.60 -3.47
CA ILE A 111 -11.45 -13.93 -3.51
C ILE A 111 -11.17 -15.44 -3.64
N THR A 112 -12.19 -16.29 -3.54
CA THR A 112 -12.04 -17.75 -3.71
C THR A 112 -12.09 -18.21 -5.16
N VAL A 113 -12.13 -17.28 -6.12
CA VAL A 113 -12.17 -17.56 -7.58
C VAL A 113 -10.88 -18.17 -8.13
N LYS A 114 -9.80 -18.26 -7.35
CA LYS A 114 -8.49 -18.77 -7.80
C LYS A 114 -8.57 -20.08 -8.61
N PRO A 115 -9.36 -21.10 -8.26
CA PRO A 115 -9.47 -22.31 -9.08
C PRO A 115 -9.96 -22.03 -10.50
N LEU A 116 -10.85 -21.05 -10.69
CA LEU A 116 -11.31 -20.63 -12.01
C LEU A 116 -10.26 -19.81 -12.74
N THR A 117 -9.68 -18.76 -12.10
CA THR A 117 -8.66 -17.92 -12.73
C THR A 117 -7.44 -18.74 -13.15
N ALA A 118 -7.02 -19.71 -12.33
CA ALA A 118 -5.96 -20.65 -12.65
C ALA A 118 -6.29 -21.51 -13.88
N ALA A 119 -7.51 -22.07 -13.96
CA ALA A 119 -7.93 -22.90 -15.09
C ALA A 119 -7.93 -22.15 -16.43
N TYR A 120 -8.11 -20.83 -16.39
CA TYR A 120 -8.01 -19.97 -17.57
C TYR A 120 -6.63 -19.32 -17.76
N GLY A 121 -5.65 -19.62 -16.91
CA GLY A 121 -4.26 -19.16 -17.04
C GLY A 121 -3.99 -17.73 -16.56
N PHE A 122 -4.90 -17.10 -15.78
CA PHE A 122 -4.76 -15.70 -15.34
C PHE A 122 -3.70 -15.49 -14.26
N THR A 123 -3.33 -16.49 -13.50
CA THR A 123 -2.41 -16.35 -12.35
C THR A 123 -1.06 -17.03 -12.58
N GLY A 124 -0.60 -17.03 -13.84
CA GLY A 124 0.65 -17.68 -14.25
C GLY A 124 0.56 -19.21 -14.38
N ASP A 125 -0.64 -19.76 -14.17
CA ASP A 125 -0.91 -21.19 -14.36
C ASP A 125 -1.05 -21.52 -15.84
N VAL A 126 -0.81 -22.80 -16.19
CA VAL A 126 -1.04 -23.28 -17.56
C VAL A 126 -2.54 -23.44 -17.79
N PRO A 127 -3.13 -22.80 -18.80
CA PRO A 127 -4.55 -22.92 -19.09
C PRO A 127 -4.97 -24.37 -19.32
N VAL A 128 -6.09 -24.78 -18.74
CA VAL A 128 -6.70 -26.08 -18.97
C VAL A 128 -7.57 -25.99 -20.22
N GLN A 129 -7.39 -26.95 -21.16
CA GLN A 129 -8.26 -27.04 -22.33
C GLN A 129 -9.65 -27.57 -21.89
N ASN A 130 -10.71 -26.78 -22.14
CA ASN A 130 -12.09 -27.11 -21.74
C ASN A 130 -12.23 -27.42 -20.24
N PRO A 131 -12.01 -26.47 -19.34
CA PRO A 131 -12.13 -26.69 -17.90
C PRO A 131 -13.57 -27.04 -17.51
N ASP A 132 -13.73 -28.00 -16.58
CA ASP A 132 -15.04 -28.30 -15.97
C ASP A 132 -15.43 -27.18 -15.00
N VAL A 133 -16.07 -26.13 -15.54
CA VAL A 133 -16.47 -24.92 -14.81
C VAL A 133 -17.44 -25.26 -13.66
N ASP A 134 -18.37 -26.21 -13.86
CA ASP A 134 -19.36 -26.60 -12.84
C ASP A 134 -18.68 -27.23 -11.61
N SER A 135 -17.65 -28.02 -11.84
CA SER A 135 -16.85 -28.58 -10.74
C SER A 135 -15.98 -27.54 -10.05
N LEU A 136 -15.41 -26.56 -10.79
CA LEU A 136 -14.61 -25.49 -10.22
C LEU A 136 -15.46 -24.50 -9.42
N LEU A 137 -16.69 -24.19 -9.85
CA LEU A 137 -17.62 -23.32 -9.13
C LEU A 137 -18.00 -23.88 -7.75
N LYS A 138 -17.97 -25.19 -7.54
CA LYS A 138 -18.17 -25.78 -6.20
C LYS A 138 -17.10 -25.36 -5.19
N LEU A 139 -15.91 -25.00 -5.68
CA LEU A 139 -14.78 -24.52 -4.88
C LEU A 139 -14.77 -23.00 -4.67
N VAL A 140 -15.74 -22.29 -5.22
CA VAL A 140 -15.90 -20.84 -5.06
C VAL A 140 -17.00 -20.57 -4.05
N GLY A 141 -16.81 -19.58 -3.18
CA GLY A 141 -17.75 -19.13 -2.18
C GLY A 141 -17.03 -18.50 -0.99
N TYR A 142 -17.15 -17.18 -0.84
CA TYR A 142 -16.55 -16.42 0.25
C TYR A 142 -17.03 -16.86 1.65
N ASP A 143 -18.23 -17.43 1.72
CA ASP A 143 -18.85 -17.98 2.93
C ASP A 143 -18.25 -19.34 3.34
N LYS A 144 -17.54 -20.00 2.43
CA LYS A 144 -16.89 -21.30 2.63
C LYS A 144 -15.48 -21.21 3.22
N ILE A 145 -14.99 -19.99 3.46
CA ILE A 145 -13.70 -19.75 4.13
C ILE A 145 -13.89 -18.88 5.37
N ALA A 146 -13.07 -19.09 6.39
CA ALA A 146 -13.05 -18.24 7.59
C ALA A 146 -11.64 -18.17 8.18
N VAL A 147 -11.33 -17.08 8.86
CA VAL A 147 -10.14 -16.97 9.72
C VAL A 147 -10.60 -17.10 11.18
N GLU A 148 -10.15 -18.17 11.84
CA GLU A 148 -10.48 -18.48 13.22
C GLU A 148 -9.19 -18.71 14.02
N ASN A 149 -8.98 -17.95 15.07
CA ASN A 149 -7.81 -18.06 15.95
C ASN A 149 -6.47 -18.02 15.16
N GLY A 150 -6.38 -17.12 14.15
CA GLY A 150 -5.19 -16.98 13.31
C GLY A 150 -4.96 -18.12 12.31
N ARG A 151 -6.01 -18.90 12.01
CA ARG A 151 -5.95 -20.02 11.06
C ARG A 151 -7.03 -19.90 10.00
N LEU A 152 -6.65 -20.16 8.76
CA LEU A 152 -7.59 -20.26 7.63
C LEU A 152 -8.35 -21.59 7.68
N ARG A 153 -9.66 -21.51 7.72
CA ARG A 153 -10.57 -22.66 7.55
C ARG A 153 -11.14 -22.61 6.15
N LYS A 154 -11.12 -23.75 5.47
CA LYS A 154 -11.72 -23.96 4.14
C LYS A 154 -12.71 -25.11 4.24
N ALA A 155 -13.90 -24.97 3.66
CA ALA A 155 -14.91 -26.02 3.62
C ALA A 155 -14.44 -27.22 2.75
N ASP A 156 -13.61 -26.95 1.74
CA ASP A 156 -12.95 -27.95 0.90
C ASP A 156 -11.46 -27.60 0.79
N PRO A 157 -10.53 -28.53 1.06
CA PRO A 157 -9.09 -28.26 0.98
C PRO A 157 -8.59 -27.85 -0.42
N ARG A 158 -9.35 -28.12 -1.47
CA ARG A 158 -9.04 -27.70 -2.85
C ARG A 158 -9.35 -26.23 -3.10
N MET A 159 -10.10 -25.55 -2.21
CA MET A 159 -10.32 -24.10 -2.32
C MET A 159 -9.01 -23.34 -2.26
N GLN A 160 -8.90 -22.32 -3.07
CA GLN A 160 -7.74 -21.44 -3.15
C GLN A 160 -8.19 -19.96 -3.14
N ILE A 161 -7.32 -19.10 -2.67
CA ILE A 161 -7.57 -17.66 -2.51
C ILE A 161 -6.71 -16.90 -3.51
N ASP A 162 -7.31 -15.90 -4.15
CA ASP A 162 -6.66 -14.89 -4.99
C ASP A 162 -6.83 -13.51 -4.35
N LEU A 163 -5.73 -12.87 -3.98
CA LEU A 163 -5.72 -11.52 -3.39
C LEU A 163 -5.28 -10.44 -4.39
N ASN A 164 -5.04 -10.75 -5.67
CA ASN A 164 -4.55 -9.77 -6.65
C ASN A 164 -5.46 -8.54 -6.78
N SER A 165 -6.75 -8.70 -6.56
CA SER A 165 -7.73 -7.59 -6.64
C SER A 165 -7.76 -6.67 -5.42
N ILE A 166 -7.04 -6.99 -4.36
CA ILE A 166 -7.05 -6.22 -3.10
C ILE A 166 -5.65 -5.91 -2.58
N ALA A 167 -4.64 -6.66 -3.02
CA ALA A 167 -3.29 -6.59 -2.44
C ALA A 167 -2.64 -5.22 -2.61
N GLN A 168 -2.79 -4.55 -3.75
CA GLN A 168 -2.18 -3.24 -4.03
C GLN A 168 -2.79 -2.14 -3.14
N GLY A 169 -4.12 -2.09 -3.03
CA GLY A 169 -4.81 -1.18 -2.12
C GLY A 169 -4.44 -1.42 -0.66
N ALA A 170 -4.41 -2.69 -0.22
CA ALA A 170 -3.97 -3.06 1.12
C ALA A 170 -2.51 -2.64 1.37
N THR A 171 -1.63 -2.76 0.37
CA THR A 171 -0.23 -2.30 0.47
C THR A 171 -0.15 -0.80 0.70
N SER A 172 -0.94 -0.01 -0.04
CA SER A 172 -1.03 1.44 0.17
C SER A 172 -1.50 1.78 1.59
N ASP A 173 -2.48 1.05 2.13
CA ASP A 173 -2.97 1.19 3.50
C ASP A 173 -1.88 0.85 4.54
N TYR A 174 -1.06 -0.19 4.31
CA TYR A 174 0.03 -0.58 5.22
C TYR A 174 1.15 0.47 5.26
N ILE A 175 1.52 1.02 4.10
CA ILE A 175 2.49 2.12 4.03
C ILE A 175 1.92 3.34 4.77
N ALA A 176 0.64 3.67 4.55
CA ALA A 176 -0.04 4.75 5.24
C ALA A 176 -0.03 4.56 6.77
N ALA A 177 -0.36 3.37 7.25
CA ALA A 177 -0.32 3.04 8.68
C ALA A 177 1.10 3.13 9.27
N TYR A 178 2.12 2.80 8.49
CA TYR A 178 3.52 2.98 8.88
C TYR A 178 3.87 4.47 9.01
N PHE A 179 3.50 5.30 8.04
CA PHE A 179 3.71 6.74 8.10
C PHE A 179 2.98 7.39 9.28
N GLU A 180 1.76 6.96 9.57
CA GLU A 180 0.99 7.45 10.73
C GLU A 180 1.69 7.16 12.05
N LYS A 181 2.30 5.98 12.22
CA LYS A 181 3.09 5.63 13.41
C LYS A 181 4.32 6.52 13.59
N LEU A 182 4.86 7.06 12.49
CA LEU A 182 5.98 7.99 12.50
C LEU A 182 5.54 9.46 12.65
N GLY A 183 4.23 9.74 12.73
CA GLY A 183 3.68 11.10 12.80
C GLY A 183 3.74 11.85 11.47
N ILE A 184 3.90 11.15 10.34
CA ILE A 184 3.83 11.73 9.01
C ILE A 184 2.36 11.88 8.62
N GLU A 185 1.93 13.11 8.28
CA GLU A 185 0.52 13.42 8.05
C GLU A 185 0.21 13.91 6.63
N GLU A 186 1.22 14.17 5.81
CA GLU A 186 1.04 14.75 4.47
C GLU A 186 1.75 13.91 3.41
N TYR A 187 1.01 13.02 2.76
CA TYR A 187 1.57 12.09 1.79
C TYR A 187 0.56 11.63 0.75
N MET A 188 1.08 11.14 -0.36
CA MET A 188 0.36 10.39 -1.39
C MET A 188 1.14 9.10 -1.64
N ILE A 189 0.46 7.97 -1.61
CA ILE A 189 0.98 6.64 -1.90
C ILE A 189 0.20 6.11 -3.09
N GLU A 190 0.90 5.67 -4.12
CA GLU A 190 0.33 4.99 -5.28
C GLU A 190 1.05 3.66 -5.45
N VAL A 191 0.31 2.57 -5.60
CA VAL A 191 0.80 1.23 -5.88
C VAL A 191 -0.08 0.62 -6.98
N GLY A 192 0.46 0.50 -8.18
CA GLY A 192 -0.24 -0.13 -9.30
C GLY A 192 -1.56 0.53 -9.71
N GLY A 193 -1.71 1.83 -9.44
CA GLY A 193 -2.92 2.61 -9.72
C GLY A 193 -3.82 2.82 -8.50
N GLU A 194 -3.69 2.04 -7.44
CA GLU A 194 -4.38 2.25 -6.18
C GLU A 194 -3.70 3.36 -5.38
N ILE A 195 -4.48 4.39 -5.01
CA ILE A 195 -3.95 5.61 -4.42
C ILE A 195 -4.53 5.85 -3.04
N PHE A 196 -3.65 6.09 -2.07
CA PHE A 196 -3.98 6.61 -0.75
C PHE A 196 -3.38 8.01 -0.57
N CYS A 197 -4.20 8.97 -0.16
CA CYS A 197 -3.75 10.35 0.11
C CYS A 197 -4.14 10.79 1.51
N ARG A 198 -3.24 11.51 2.19
CA ARG A 198 -3.52 12.19 3.45
C ARG A 198 -2.95 13.60 3.45
N GLY A 199 -3.65 14.53 4.13
CA GLY A 199 -3.21 15.92 4.28
C GLY A 199 -3.20 16.70 2.98
N LEU A 200 -2.27 17.66 2.87
CA LEU A 200 -2.20 18.60 1.76
C LEU A 200 -0.89 18.41 0.97
N ASN A 201 -0.94 18.70 -0.32
CA ASN A 201 0.26 18.68 -1.17
C ASN A 201 1.22 19.85 -0.84
N ALA A 202 2.38 19.92 -1.51
CA ALA A 202 3.39 20.94 -1.27
C ALA A 202 2.90 22.39 -1.50
N LYS A 203 1.79 22.56 -2.24
CA LYS A 203 1.16 23.87 -2.50
C LYS A 203 0.11 24.24 -1.44
N GLY A 204 -0.05 23.43 -0.39
CA GLY A 204 -1.09 23.62 0.64
C GLY A 204 -2.51 23.37 0.12
N LYS A 205 -2.68 22.53 -0.92
CA LYS A 205 -3.96 22.19 -1.53
C LYS A 205 -4.22 20.70 -1.39
N PRO A 206 -5.47 20.24 -1.51
CA PRO A 206 -5.77 18.80 -1.64
C PRO A 206 -4.96 18.15 -2.75
N TRP A 207 -4.64 16.87 -2.57
CA TRP A 207 -4.05 16.05 -3.62
C TRP A 207 -5.01 15.95 -4.80
N VAL A 208 -4.48 15.96 -6.00
CA VAL A 208 -5.26 15.79 -7.23
C VAL A 208 -4.75 14.54 -7.92
N VAL A 209 -5.66 13.60 -8.14
CA VAL A 209 -5.39 12.33 -8.80
C VAL A 209 -6.05 12.34 -10.17
N GLY A 210 -5.30 11.99 -11.20
CA GLY A 210 -5.83 11.79 -12.55
C GLY A 210 -6.26 10.34 -12.75
N ILE A 211 -7.33 10.14 -13.49
CA ILE A 211 -7.77 8.82 -13.94
C ILE A 211 -7.48 8.75 -15.44
N ASP A 212 -6.63 7.81 -15.84
CA ASP A 212 -6.31 7.60 -17.24
C ASP A 212 -7.51 7.04 -18.01
N ARG A 213 -7.71 7.50 -19.24
CA ARG A 213 -8.74 6.93 -20.11
C ARG A 213 -8.36 5.51 -20.52
N PRO A 214 -9.26 4.53 -20.33
CA PRO A 214 -9.02 3.15 -20.73
C PRO A 214 -9.18 3.01 -22.25
N LYS A 215 -8.15 3.39 -22.99
CA LYS A 215 -8.11 3.23 -24.45
C LYS A 215 -6.79 2.62 -24.91
N GLU A 216 -6.85 1.90 -26.02
CA GLU A 216 -5.67 1.29 -26.63
C GLU A 216 -4.60 2.34 -26.95
N GLY A 217 -3.35 2.04 -26.60
CA GLY A 217 -2.21 2.92 -26.82
C GLY A 217 -1.99 4.00 -25.75
N ASN A 218 -2.84 4.11 -24.73
CA ASN A 218 -2.63 5.03 -23.62
C ASN A 218 -1.78 4.36 -22.52
N PHE A 219 -0.49 4.11 -22.82
CA PHE A 219 0.44 3.44 -21.89
C PHE A 219 1.29 4.42 -21.07
N THR A 220 1.17 5.72 -21.31
CA THR A 220 1.90 6.74 -20.56
C THR A 220 0.99 7.31 -19.48
N PRO A 221 1.28 7.10 -18.19
CA PRO A 221 0.47 7.62 -17.08
C PRO A 221 0.26 9.13 -17.21
N GLY A 222 -0.99 9.58 -17.11
CA GLY A 222 -1.35 10.99 -17.20
C GLY A 222 -1.37 11.59 -18.60
N ALA A 223 -1.09 10.82 -19.67
CA ALA A 223 -1.06 11.33 -21.03
C ALA A 223 -2.46 11.64 -21.61
N ASP A 224 -3.47 10.89 -21.18
CA ASP A 224 -4.86 11.08 -21.61
C ASP A 224 -5.80 10.82 -20.41
N LEU A 225 -6.04 11.86 -19.63
CA LEU A 225 -6.82 11.78 -18.41
C LEU A 225 -8.32 11.89 -18.67
N GLN A 226 -9.09 11.11 -17.92
CA GLN A 226 -10.50 11.33 -17.71
C GLN A 226 -10.63 12.24 -16.49
N VAL A 227 -11.08 13.47 -16.70
CA VAL A 227 -11.30 14.46 -15.64
C VAL A 227 -12.75 14.44 -15.23
#